data_90538abe8bdb11a83ab02d6335b4a4ec
#
_entry.id   90538abe8bdb11a83ab02d6335b4a4ec
#
_cell.length_a   1.000
_cell.length_b   1.000
_cell.length_c   1.000
_cell.angle_alpha   90.00
_cell.angle_beta   90.00
_cell.angle_gamma   90.00
#
_symmetry.space_group_name_H-M   'P 1'
#
loop_
_entity.id
_entity.type
_entity.pdbx_description
1 polymer ?
#
loop_
_entity_poly.entity_id
_entity_poly.type
_entity_poly.pdbx_seq_one_letter_code
_entity_poly.pdbx_strand_id
1 'polypeptide(L)'
;MNIKILTPELVVFEGEVDSVLLPGEMGEFHILNDHAPVVSSLKQGKVKLITNKIENENFAKFFDAEPQRNNCYTFTINGGVIEFNNNSGIILCD
;
A
#
# COMPACT_ATOMS: atom_id res chain seq x y z
N MET A 1 -7.11 -5.73 7.18
CA MET A 1 -6.86 -6.26 5.82
C MET A 1 -5.41 -6.65 5.64
N ASN A 2 -5.15 -7.66 4.85
CA ASN A 2 -3.80 -8.07 4.53
C ASN A 2 -3.34 -7.40 3.23
N ILE A 3 -2.16 -6.78 3.25
CA ILE A 3 -1.59 -6.10 2.07
C ILE A 3 -0.22 -6.67 1.77
N LYS A 4 0.03 -6.91 0.50
CA LYS A 4 1.33 -7.34 0.00
C LYS A 4 1.76 -6.40 -1.11
N ILE A 5 2.96 -5.85 -1.00
CA ILE A 5 3.53 -4.93 -1.99
C ILE A 5 4.76 -5.59 -2.59
N LEU A 6 4.73 -5.78 -3.90
CA LEU A 6 5.80 -6.48 -4.63
C LEU A 6 6.39 -5.60 -5.72
N THR A 7 7.70 -5.65 -5.85
CA THR A 7 8.41 -5.22 -7.07
C THR A 7 8.89 -6.48 -7.80
N PRO A 8 9.41 -6.35 -9.04
CA PRO A 8 9.96 -7.54 -9.73
C PRO A 8 11.04 -8.27 -8.96
N GLU A 9 11.73 -7.60 -8.04
CA GLU A 9 12.91 -8.15 -7.40
C GLU A 9 12.71 -8.54 -5.94
N LEU A 10 11.69 -7.98 -5.26
CA LEU A 10 11.57 -8.21 -3.83
C LEU A 10 10.17 -7.94 -3.30
N VAL A 11 9.94 -8.40 -2.07
CA VAL A 11 8.76 -8.09 -1.29
C VAL A 11 9.05 -6.82 -0.50
N VAL A 12 8.34 -5.72 -0.80
CA VAL A 12 8.49 -4.46 -0.09
C VAL A 12 7.77 -4.49 1.25
N PHE A 13 6.61 -5.13 1.27
CA PHE A 13 5.79 -5.23 2.47
C PHE A 13 4.84 -6.42 2.38
N GLU A 14 4.59 -7.03 3.52
CA GLU A 14 3.53 -8.03 3.66
C GLU A 14 3.07 -7.99 5.11
N GLY A 15 1.77 -7.79 5.32
CA GLY A 15 1.22 -7.78 6.66
C GLY A 15 -0.16 -7.17 6.75
N GLU A 16 -0.66 -7.10 7.97
CA GLU A 16 -1.96 -6.51 8.28
C GLU A 16 -1.84 -4.99 8.39
N VAL A 17 -2.79 -4.31 7.79
CA VAL A 17 -2.93 -2.85 7.90
C VAL A 17 -4.39 -2.51 8.14
N ASP A 18 -4.65 -1.31 8.65
CA ASP A 18 -6.02 -0.85 8.88
C ASP A 18 -6.67 -0.42 7.57
N SER A 19 -5.92 0.28 6.72
CA SER A 19 -6.38 0.72 5.42
C SER A 19 -5.20 1.15 4.55
N VAL A 20 -5.45 1.41 3.27
CA VAL A 20 -4.41 1.84 2.34
C VAL A 20 -4.94 2.92 1.40
N LEU A 21 -4.11 3.95 1.18
CA LEU A 21 -4.36 5.00 0.20
C LEU A 21 -3.46 4.76 -1.00
N LEU A 22 -4.02 4.87 -2.20
CA LEU A 22 -3.35 4.48 -3.43
C LEU A 22 -3.44 5.58 -4.49
N PRO A 23 -2.36 5.80 -5.30
CA PRO A 23 -2.37 6.81 -6.35
C PRO A 23 -3.02 6.26 -7.62
N GLY A 24 -4.35 6.32 -7.70
CA GLY A 24 -5.09 5.87 -8.87
C GLY A 24 -4.98 6.84 -10.05
N GLU A 25 -5.32 6.36 -11.24
CA GLU A 25 -5.28 7.16 -12.46
C GLU A 25 -6.18 8.40 -12.38
N MET A 26 -7.30 8.29 -11.67
CA MET A 26 -8.27 9.37 -11.50
C MET A 26 -8.06 10.14 -10.20
N GLY A 27 -6.98 9.87 -9.48
CA GLY A 27 -6.68 10.49 -8.20
C GLY A 27 -6.51 9.48 -7.10
N GLU A 28 -6.10 9.96 -5.93
CA GLU A 28 -5.92 9.11 -4.75
C GLU A 28 -7.25 8.51 -4.31
N PHE A 29 -7.23 7.21 -3.98
CA PHE A 29 -8.41 6.55 -3.43
C PHE A 29 -8.02 5.70 -2.23
N HIS A 30 -9.01 5.42 -1.38
CA HIS A 30 -8.80 4.78 -0.08
C HIS A 30 -9.53 3.44 -0.04
N ILE A 31 -8.79 2.36 0.21
CA ILE A 31 -9.37 1.04 0.44
C ILE A 31 -9.45 0.81 1.93
N LEU A 32 -10.66 0.74 2.43
CA LEU A 32 -10.96 0.48 3.84
C LEU A 32 -11.21 -1.00 4.06
N ASN A 33 -11.21 -1.40 5.33
CA ASN A 33 -11.48 -2.78 5.71
C ASN A 33 -12.80 -3.27 5.10
N ASP A 34 -12.80 -4.49 4.57
CA ASP A 34 -13.96 -5.13 3.93
C ASP A 34 -14.47 -4.42 2.67
N HIS A 35 -13.64 -3.61 2.03
CA HIS A 35 -13.97 -2.97 0.76
C HIS A 35 -14.33 -4.01 -0.31
N ALA A 36 -15.23 -3.63 -1.22
CA ALA A 36 -15.58 -4.47 -2.37
C ALA A 36 -14.36 -4.76 -3.24
N PRO A 37 -14.39 -5.83 -4.06
CA PRO A 37 -13.26 -6.15 -4.95
C PRO A 37 -12.89 -4.98 -5.86
N VAL A 38 -11.59 -4.78 -6.03
CA VAL A 38 -11.02 -3.70 -6.86
C VAL A 38 -9.88 -4.25 -7.69
N VAL A 39 -9.85 -3.89 -8.97
CA VAL A 39 -8.65 -4.03 -9.82
C VAL A 39 -8.44 -2.66 -10.45
N SER A 40 -7.30 -2.06 -10.21
CA SER A 40 -7.04 -0.69 -10.69
C SER A 40 -5.58 -0.49 -11.04
N SER A 41 -5.34 0.25 -12.10
CA SER A 41 -4.00 0.76 -12.43
C SER A 41 -3.63 1.89 -11.49
N LEU A 42 -2.36 1.97 -11.15
CA LEU A 42 -1.79 2.99 -10.29
C LEU A 42 -0.79 3.81 -11.09
N LYS A 43 -0.79 5.12 -10.87
CA LYS A 43 0.19 6.02 -11.48
C LYS A 43 1.33 6.27 -10.50
N GLN A 44 2.31 7.03 -10.93
CA GLN A 44 3.38 7.49 -10.05
C GLN A 44 2.80 8.24 -8.85
N GLY A 45 3.26 7.89 -7.66
CA GLY A 45 2.77 8.53 -6.45
C GLY A 45 3.13 7.71 -5.21
N LYS A 46 2.44 8.01 -4.12
CA LYS A 46 2.70 7.38 -2.83
C LYS A 46 1.62 6.38 -2.47
N VAL A 47 2.04 5.18 -2.14
CA VAL A 47 1.20 4.21 -1.42
C VAL A 47 1.33 4.54 0.06
N LYS A 48 0.20 4.72 0.74
CA LYS A 48 0.19 5.08 2.16
C LYS A 48 -0.51 3.98 2.94
N LEU A 49 0.23 3.34 3.83
CA LEU A 49 -0.31 2.31 4.71
C LEU A 49 -0.74 2.96 6.02
N ILE A 50 -2.00 2.81 6.37
CA ILE A 50 -2.52 3.24 7.66
C ILE A 50 -2.42 2.03 8.59
N THR A 51 -1.45 2.06 9.47
CA THR A 51 -1.11 0.92 10.30
C THR A 51 -0.28 1.36 11.51
N ASN A 52 -0.19 0.50 12.50
CA ASN A 52 0.77 0.68 13.59
C ASN A 52 2.19 0.61 13.02
N LYS A 53 3.16 0.95 13.84
CA LYS A 53 4.57 0.94 13.45
C LYS A 53 4.94 -0.36 12.74
N ILE A 54 5.61 -0.25 11.60
CA ILE A 54 6.13 -1.40 10.87
C ILE A 54 7.38 -1.88 11.62
N GLU A 55 7.26 -3.03 12.30
CA GLU A 55 8.32 -3.55 13.16
C GLU A 55 9.36 -4.37 12.40
N ASN A 56 8.96 -5.03 11.31
CA ASN A 56 9.90 -5.82 10.51
C ASN A 56 10.83 -4.88 9.75
N GLU A 57 12.12 -4.90 10.12
CA GLU A 57 13.12 -4.02 9.53
C GLU A 57 13.31 -4.24 8.04
N ASN A 58 13.05 -5.45 7.55
CA ASN A 58 13.15 -5.74 6.12
C ASN A 58 12.09 -4.99 5.31
N PHE A 59 11.00 -4.59 5.95
CA PHE A 59 9.95 -3.79 5.33
C PHE A 59 10.09 -2.32 5.71
N ALA A 60 10.31 -2.04 7.00
CA ALA A 60 10.36 -0.67 7.51
C ALA A 60 11.35 0.23 6.77
N LYS A 61 12.45 -0.34 6.31
CA LYS A 61 13.49 0.42 5.60
C LYS A 61 13.01 1.04 4.29
N PHE A 62 11.91 0.56 3.71
CA PHE A 62 11.36 1.10 2.47
C PHE A 62 10.36 2.22 2.70
N PHE A 63 9.93 2.45 3.94
CA PHE A 63 8.84 3.36 4.24
C PHE A 63 9.30 4.58 5.01
N ASP A 64 8.66 5.71 4.71
CA ASP A 64 8.81 6.95 5.47
C ASP A 64 7.57 7.16 6.31
N ALA A 65 7.77 7.53 7.58
CA ALA A 65 6.65 7.92 8.44
C ALA A 65 6.11 9.27 7.96
N GLU A 66 4.78 9.39 7.84
CA GLU A 66 4.15 10.64 7.45
C GLU A 66 4.22 11.64 8.61
N PRO A 67 4.87 12.81 8.44
CA PRO A 67 5.07 13.74 9.56
C PRO A 67 3.78 14.32 10.12
N GLN A 68 2.74 14.42 9.30
CA GLN A 68 1.50 15.11 9.68
C GLN A 68 0.37 14.16 10.04
N ARG A 69 0.62 12.86 10.03
CA ARG A 69 -0.40 11.86 10.33
C ARG A 69 0.21 10.68 11.07
N ASN A 70 -0.33 10.38 12.24
CA ASN A 70 0.10 9.21 13.01
C ASN A 70 -0.30 7.93 12.30
N ASN A 71 0.48 6.87 12.50
CA ASN A 71 0.20 5.52 11.98
C ASN A 71 0.02 5.51 10.45
N CYS A 72 0.80 6.33 9.75
CA CYS A 72 0.79 6.39 8.30
C CYS A 72 2.21 6.29 7.76
N TYR A 73 2.45 5.32 6.90
CA TYR A 73 3.78 5.04 6.34
C TYR A 73 3.68 5.03 4.82
N THR A 74 4.61 5.70 4.16
CA THR A 74 4.53 5.93 2.73
C THR A 74 5.66 5.26 1.97
N PHE A 75 5.32 4.75 0.79
CA PHE A 75 6.27 4.17 -0.15
C PHE A 75 5.96 4.72 -1.55
N THR A 76 6.95 5.33 -2.19
CA THR A 76 6.77 5.93 -3.50
C THR A 76 6.91 4.88 -4.60
N ILE A 77 5.95 4.86 -5.53
CA ILE A 77 5.96 3.98 -6.70
C ILE A 77 5.99 4.79 -7.99
N ASN A 78 6.48 4.17 -9.05
CA ASN A 78 6.48 4.79 -10.39
C ASN A 78 5.24 4.40 -11.19
N GLY A 79 4.50 3.44 -10.72
CA GLY A 79 3.30 2.93 -11.34
C GLY A 79 3.07 1.51 -10.89
N GLY A 80 1.94 0.93 -11.26
CA GLY A 80 1.65 -0.43 -10.87
C GLY A 80 0.18 -0.77 -11.01
N VAL A 81 -0.22 -1.80 -10.29
CA VAL A 81 -1.60 -2.26 -10.28
C VAL A 81 -1.93 -2.80 -8.89
N ILE A 82 -3.17 -2.59 -8.46
CA ILE A 82 -3.72 -3.18 -7.23
C ILE A 82 -4.81 -4.18 -7.61
N GLU A 83 -4.78 -5.31 -6.95
CA GLU A 83 -5.89 -6.28 -6.96
C GLU A 83 -6.29 -6.54 -5.53
N PHE A 84 -7.54 -6.23 -5.18
CA PHE A 84 -8.05 -6.38 -3.83
C PHE A 84 -9.31 -7.23 -3.86
N ASN A 85 -9.35 -8.27 -3.02
CA ASN A 85 -10.48 -9.18 -2.93
C ASN A 85 -10.42 -9.92 -1.59
N ASN A 86 -11.57 -10.18 -1.00
CA ASN A 86 -11.67 -10.92 0.27
C ASN A 86 -10.79 -10.31 1.37
N ASN A 87 -10.84 -9.01 1.50
CA ASN A 87 -10.09 -8.24 2.50
C ASN A 87 -8.56 -8.43 2.41
N SER A 88 -8.07 -8.70 1.23
CA SER A 88 -6.66 -8.94 0.96
C SER A 88 -6.27 -8.27 -0.36
N GLY A 89 -5.17 -7.53 -0.36
CA GLY A 89 -4.72 -6.81 -1.53
C GLY A 89 -3.29 -7.13 -1.91
N ILE A 90 -3.04 -7.17 -3.21
CA ILE A 90 -1.69 -7.31 -3.77
C ILE A 90 -1.43 -6.09 -4.64
N ILE A 91 -0.33 -5.40 -4.35
CA ILE A 91 0.12 -4.25 -5.11
C ILE A 91 1.39 -4.68 -5.84
N LEU A 92 1.30 -4.71 -7.18
CA LEU A 92 2.44 -4.99 -8.03
C LEU A 92 2.93 -3.66 -8.58
N CYS A 93 4.16 -3.29 -8.29
CA CYS A 93 4.70 -2.00 -8.71
C CYS A 93 6.03 -2.16 -9.46
N ASP A 94 6.32 -1.14 -10.25
CA ASP A 94 7.53 -1.10 -11.07
C ASP A 94 8.80 -0.92 -10.25
#